data_07849bef3cf5f37fbdb018865713d268
#
_entry.id   07849bef3cf5f37fbdb018865713d268
#
_cell.length_a   1.000
_cell.length_b   1.000
_cell.length_c   1.000
_cell.angle_alpha   90.00
_cell.angle_beta   90.00
_cell.angle_gamma   90.00
#
_symmetry.space_group_name_H-M   'P 1'
#
loop_
_entity.id
_entity.type
_entity.pdbx_description
1 polymer ?
#
loop_
_entity_poly.entity_id
_entity_poly.type
_entity_poly.pdbx_seq_one_letter_code
_entity_poly.pdbx_strand_id
1 'polypeptide(L)'
;MNPPPVTANLNIWAQNIVDYLQRSVSRLRYLFSGASAADDAVLLWDAVNGYPVISKGGAWRQIVLADGYAVLQATADITAAANNTAYKIALSSVTLDGITLTGTPATEITFSETGVYLLAFSAQISSTSGSTVTFRFWPRVNGTDATGGTIVATLHQNDASTVVSRNAIFTVAANDVLNVMWAVSNTAGSLKAHAATAFAPASPSVTLQITRLRA
;
A
#
# COMPACT_ATOMS: atom_id res chain seq x y z
N MET A 1 12.20 8.84 42.54
CA MET A 1 13.43 9.61 42.82
C MET A 1 13.14 11.04 42.36
N ASN A 2 13.16 12.03 43.27
CA ASN A 2 12.89 13.43 42.90
C ASN A 2 14.13 14.02 42.21
N PRO A 3 13.99 14.94 41.26
CA PRO A 3 15.11 15.68 40.70
C PRO A 3 15.86 16.42 41.80
N PRO A 4 17.18 16.58 41.69
CA PRO A 4 17.94 17.31 42.68
C PRO A 4 17.49 18.77 42.75
N PRO A 5 17.48 19.39 43.95
CA PRO A 5 17.10 20.78 44.08
C PRO A 5 18.07 21.70 43.33
N VAL A 6 17.53 22.78 42.75
CA VAL A 6 18.33 23.80 42.06
C VAL A 6 19.05 24.62 43.13
N THR A 7 20.28 24.27 43.45
CA THR A 7 21.12 25.00 44.37
C THR A 7 22.31 25.63 43.66
N ALA A 8 22.62 26.78 44.06
CA ALA A 8 23.58 27.83 43.77
C ALA A 8 24.76 27.65 42.76
N ASN A 9 24.99 26.51 42.19
CA ASN A 9 26.01 26.30 41.17
C ASN A 9 25.44 25.59 39.93
N LEU A 10 25.20 26.35 38.86
CA LEU A 10 24.61 25.87 37.60
C LEU A 10 25.35 24.66 37.02
N ASN A 11 26.67 24.57 37.23
CA ASN A 11 27.47 23.46 36.70
C ASN A 11 27.22 22.15 37.46
N ILE A 12 27.09 22.25 38.78
CA ILE A 12 26.79 21.09 39.66
C ILE A 12 25.34 20.65 39.39
N TRP A 13 24.41 21.56 39.19
CA TRP A 13 23.03 21.26 38.88
C TRP A 13 22.90 20.57 37.52
N ALA A 14 23.59 21.11 36.48
CA ALA A 14 23.59 20.51 35.15
C ALA A 14 24.19 19.10 35.18
N GLN A 15 25.31 18.87 35.89
CA GLN A 15 25.91 17.56 36.03
C GLN A 15 24.96 16.59 36.74
N ASN A 16 24.29 17.02 37.79
CA ASN A 16 23.33 16.19 38.51
C ASN A 16 22.13 15.79 37.66
N ILE A 17 21.66 16.65 36.75
CA ILE A 17 20.61 16.31 35.77
C ILE A 17 21.13 15.30 34.76
N VAL A 18 22.31 15.48 34.21
CA VAL A 18 22.93 14.55 33.27
C VAL A 18 23.08 13.16 33.93
N ASP A 19 23.58 13.10 35.15
CA ASP A 19 23.75 11.84 35.91
C ASP A 19 22.36 11.19 36.18
N TYR A 20 21.36 11.99 36.53
CA TYR A 20 20.00 11.50 36.73
C TYR A 20 19.41 10.91 35.44
N LEU A 21 19.55 11.62 34.32
CA LEU A 21 19.08 11.15 33.01
C LEU A 21 19.83 9.90 32.57
N GLN A 22 21.14 9.86 32.72
CA GLN A 22 21.95 8.68 32.39
C GLN A 22 21.57 7.46 33.22
N ARG A 23 21.37 7.62 34.53
CA ARG A 23 20.89 6.54 35.40
C ARG A 23 19.49 6.09 35.06
N SER A 24 18.62 7.01 34.71
CA SER A 24 17.24 6.70 34.28
C SER A 24 17.23 5.94 32.96
N VAL A 25 18.02 6.36 31.99
CA VAL A 25 18.18 5.66 30.70
C VAL A 25 18.83 4.29 30.89
N SER A 26 19.84 4.17 31.77
CA SER A 26 20.47 2.90 32.08
C SER A 26 19.53 1.94 32.81
N ARG A 27 18.65 2.45 33.69
CA ARG A 27 17.60 1.65 34.33
C ARG A 27 16.53 1.20 33.35
N LEU A 28 16.10 2.08 32.44
CA LEU A 28 15.22 1.69 31.36
C LEU A 28 15.84 0.61 30.47
N ARG A 29 17.12 0.77 30.09
CA ARG A 29 17.85 -0.26 29.35
C ARG A 29 17.93 -1.58 30.11
N TYR A 30 18.19 -1.55 31.43
CA TYR A 30 18.24 -2.76 32.24
C TYR A 30 16.87 -3.43 32.40
N LEU A 31 15.82 -2.65 32.60
CA LEU A 31 14.45 -3.16 32.65
C LEU A 31 14.03 -3.85 31.34
N PHE A 32 14.52 -3.34 30.21
CA PHE A 32 14.16 -3.86 28.90
C PHE A 32 15.17 -4.86 28.32
N SER A 33 16.44 -4.85 28.76
CA SER A 33 17.45 -5.82 28.29
C SER A 33 17.19 -7.24 28.78
N GLY A 34 16.42 -7.41 29.86
CA GLY A 34 15.99 -8.72 30.36
C GLY A 34 14.58 -9.13 29.93
N ALA A 35 13.88 -8.29 29.16
CA ALA A 35 12.53 -8.61 28.71
C ALA A 35 12.56 -9.77 27.70
N SER A 36 11.74 -10.76 27.95
CA SER A 36 11.57 -11.91 27.07
C SER A 36 10.42 -11.66 26.08
N ALA A 37 10.54 -12.15 24.88
CA ALA A 37 9.43 -12.18 23.93
C ALA A 37 8.27 -13.07 24.41
N ALA A 38 8.48 -13.88 25.46
CA ALA A 38 7.41 -14.64 26.13
C ALA A 38 6.45 -13.74 26.92
N ASP A 39 6.88 -12.52 27.32
CA ASP A 39 6.04 -11.55 28.02
C ASP A 39 5.20 -10.79 26.99
N ASP A 40 3.90 -11.00 26.97
CA ASP A 40 3.01 -10.30 26.02
C ASP A 40 2.93 -8.78 26.31
N ALA A 41 2.81 -8.01 25.24
CA ALA A 41 2.64 -6.55 25.22
C ALA A 41 3.84 -5.74 25.77
N VAL A 42 5.04 -6.29 25.81
CA VAL A 42 6.25 -5.50 26.08
C VAL A 42 6.65 -4.73 24.83
N LEU A 43 6.76 -3.40 24.96
CA LEU A 43 7.21 -2.50 23.89
C LEU A 43 8.70 -2.20 24.08
N LEU A 44 9.52 -2.48 23.08
CA LEU A 44 10.95 -2.19 23.07
C LEU A 44 11.36 -1.46 21.79
N TRP A 45 12.52 -0.81 21.86
CA TRP A 45 13.23 -0.34 20.67
C TRP A 45 14.29 -1.36 20.27
N ASP A 46 14.18 -1.96 19.10
CA ASP A 46 15.21 -2.80 18.53
C ASP A 46 16.35 -1.92 18.02
N ALA A 47 17.42 -1.81 18.82
CA ALA A 47 18.56 -0.95 18.51
C ALA A 47 19.42 -1.48 17.35
N VAL A 48 19.31 -2.75 17.00
CA VAL A 48 20.06 -3.37 15.89
C VAL A 48 19.41 -3.02 14.56
N ASN A 49 18.08 -3.07 14.52
CA ASN A 49 17.30 -2.85 13.29
C ASN A 49 16.68 -1.46 13.21
N GLY A 50 16.71 -0.67 14.29
CA GLY A 50 16.29 0.73 14.30
C GLY A 50 14.77 0.99 14.30
N TYR A 51 13.96 0.05 14.84
CA TYR A 51 12.51 0.21 14.90
C TYR A 51 11.91 -0.27 16.24
N PRO A 52 10.69 0.20 16.60
CA PRO A 52 9.99 -0.30 17.78
C PRO A 52 9.46 -1.72 17.54
N VAL A 53 9.54 -2.56 18.55
CA VAL A 53 9.01 -3.93 18.54
C VAL A 53 8.09 -4.16 19.72
N ILE A 54 7.12 -5.03 19.55
CA ILE A 54 6.22 -5.51 20.62
C ILE A 54 6.32 -7.03 20.72
N SER A 55 6.35 -7.55 21.95
CA SER A 55 6.27 -8.99 22.17
C SER A 55 4.83 -9.47 22.00
N LYS A 56 4.63 -10.52 21.22
CA LYS A 56 3.32 -11.16 21.04
C LYS A 56 3.49 -12.63 20.70
N GLY A 57 2.90 -13.51 21.52
CA GLY A 57 2.93 -14.95 21.31
C GLY A 57 4.34 -15.54 21.32
N GLY A 58 5.21 -15.11 22.24
CA GLY A 58 6.57 -15.59 22.39
C GLY A 58 7.56 -15.10 21.33
N ALA A 59 7.19 -14.11 20.51
CA ALA A 59 8.07 -13.54 19.48
C ALA A 59 8.05 -12.00 19.51
N TRP A 60 9.19 -11.39 19.20
CA TRP A 60 9.27 -9.95 18.93
C TRP A 60 8.69 -9.65 17.56
N ARG A 61 7.77 -8.70 17.50
CA ARG A 61 7.15 -8.25 16.27
C ARG A 61 7.40 -6.78 16.07
N GLN A 62 7.86 -6.41 14.90
CA GLN A 62 8.00 -5.02 14.51
C GLN A 62 6.64 -4.31 14.57
N ILE A 63 6.64 -3.11 15.16
CA ILE A 63 5.53 -2.18 14.99
C ILE A 63 5.78 -1.46 13.67
N VAL A 64 5.07 -1.86 12.64
CA VAL A 64 5.06 -1.13 11.37
C VAL A 64 4.15 0.07 11.57
N LEU A 65 4.73 1.24 11.70
CA LEU A 65 4.03 2.47 11.36
C LEU A 65 3.78 2.35 9.87
N ALA A 66 2.56 2.58 9.41
CA ALA A 66 2.12 2.28 8.05
C ALA A 66 2.96 3.02 6.98
N ASP A 67 4.19 2.57 6.79
CA ASP A 67 5.11 3.02 5.76
C ASP A 67 4.83 2.19 4.50
N GLY A 68 4.45 2.85 3.43
CA GLY A 68 4.18 2.21 2.16
C GLY A 68 2.67 2.11 1.86
N TYR A 69 2.16 3.18 1.28
CA TYR A 69 0.83 3.21 0.71
C TYR A 69 0.83 3.95 -0.63
N ALA A 70 -0.15 3.63 -1.46
CA ALA A 70 -0.42 4.35 -2.68
C ALA A 70 -1.93 4.44 -2.91
N VAL A 71 -2.38 5.61 -3.35
CA VAL A 71 -3.70 5.81 -3.94
C VAL A 71 -3.49 6.27 -5.38
N LEU A 72 -3.90 5.43 -6.31
CA LEU A 72 -3.71 5.62 -7.74
C LEU A 72 -5.07 5.59 -8.44
N GLN A 73 -5.18 6.30 -9.56
CA GLN A 73 -6.42 6.36 -10.33
C GLN A 73 -6.17 6.57 -11.82
N ALA A 74 -7.13 6.18 -12.64
CA ALA A 74 -7.25 6.62 -14.03
C ALA A 74 -8.49 7.49 -14.14
N THR A 75 -8.32 8.75 -14.54
CA THR A 75 -9.41 9.75 -14.58
C THR A 75 -10.05 9.90 -15.95
N ALA A 76 -9.52 9.20 -16.97
CA ALA A 76 -10.04 9.19 -18.33
C ALA A 76 -10.56 7.80 -18.70
N ASP A 77 -11.35 7.74 -19.78
CA ASP A 77 -11.72 6.47 -20.39
C ASP A 77 -10.48 5.75 -20.92
N ILE A 78 -10.45 4.42 -20.75
CA ILE A 78 -9.41 3.57 -21.30
C ILE A 78 -10.05 2.57 -22.27
N THR A 79 -9.60 2.59 -23.52
CA THR A 79 -10.08 1.70 -24.59
C THR A 79 -8.98 0.75 -25.04
N ALA A 80 -9.36 -0.45 -25.46
CA ALA A 80 -8.45 -1.41 -26.06
C ALA A 80 -8.33 -1.18 -27.56
N ALA A 81 -7.12 -1.22 -28.11
CA ALA A 81 -6.90 -1.11 -29.55
C ALA A 81 -7.23 -2.41 -30.29
N ALA A 82 -7.18 -3.57 -29.62
CA ALA A 82 -7.49 -4.87 -30.20
C ALA A 82 -8.17 -5.81 -29.20
N ASN A 83 -8.98 -6.72 -29.72
CA ASN A 83 -9.65 -7.77 -28.96
C ASN A 83 -8.62 -8.74 -28.36
N ASN A 84 -8.91 -9.24 -27.16
CA ASN A 84 -8.11 -10.26 -26.48
C ASN A 84 -6.61 -9.96 -26.36
N THR A 85 -6.26 -8.70 -26.36
CA THR A 85 -4.87 -8.21 -26.21
C THR A 85 -4.68 -7.63 -24.81
N ALA A 86 -3.57 -7.98 -24.18
CA ALA A 86 -3.22 -7.49 -22.86
C ALA A 86 -2.63 -6.07 -22.91
N TYR A 87 -3.16 -5.19 -22.10
CA TYR A 87 -2.69 -3.81 -21.95
C TYR A 87 -2.37 -3.51 -20.48
N LYS A 88 -1.37 -2.68 -20.24
CA LYS A 88 -1.12 -2.08 -18.93
C LYS A 88 -2.13 -0.95 -18.69
N ILE A 89 -2.69 -0.84 -17.50
CA ILE A 89 -3.52 0.31 -17.11
C ILE A 89 -2.61 1.48 -16.75
N ALA A 90 -2.78 2.60 -17.45
CA ALA A 90 -2.12 3.85 -17.10
C ALA A 90 -2.82 4.50 -15.90
N LEU A 91 -2.03 4.89 -14.91
CA LEU A 91 -2.52 5.45 -13.65
C LEU A 91 -1.86 6.81 -13.38
N SER A 92 -2.50 7.61 -12.55
CA SER A 92 -1.95 8.80 -11.93
C SER A 92 -1.95 8.64 -10.41
N SER A 93 -0.98 9.25 -9.73
CA SER A 93 -0.93 9.24 -8.27
C SER A 93 -1.84 10.31 -7.68
N VAL A 94 -2.59 9.94 -6.63
CA VAL A 94 -3.25 10.87 -5.72
C VAL A 94 -2.34 11.11 -4.51
N THR A 95 -1.80 10.03 -3.93
CA THR A 95 -0.81 10.09 -2.86
C THR A 95 0.05 8.84 -2.90
N LEU A 96 1.33 8.97 -2.54
CA LEU A 96 2.33 7.90 -2.52
C LEU A 96 3.21 8.06 -1.28
N ASP A 97 3.57 6.94 -0.66
CA ASP A 97 4.59 6.84 0.35
C ASP A 97 5.22 5.44 0.29
N GLY A 98 6.55 5.34 0.21
CA GLY A 98 7.27 4.07 0.06
C GLY A 98 6.94 3.28 -1.22
N ILE A 99 6.22 3.88 -2.16
CA ILE A 99 5.84 3.33 -3.46
C ILE A 99 6.04 4.41 -4.52
N THR A 100 6.56 4.08 -5.68
CA THR A 100 6.73 4.99 -6.80
C THR A 100 5.90 4.55 -8.01
N LEU A 101 5.44 5.51 -8.79
CA LEU A 101 4.72 5.29 -10.03
C LEU A 101 5.54 5.87 -11.19
N THR A 102 5.91 5.04 -12.17
CA THR A 102 6.81 5.41 -13.27
C THR A 102 6.28 4.97 -14.64
N GLY A 103 6.94 5.42 -15.70
CA GLY A 103 6.59 5.15 -17.10
C GLY A 103 5.93 6.33 -17.80
N THR A 104 5.82 6.27 -19.14
CA THR A 104 5.13 7.25 -19.97
C THR A 104 4.31 6.51 -21.04
N PRO A 105 3.01 6.31 -20.85
CA PRO A 105 2.22 6.67 -19.65
C PRO A 105 2.63 5.89 -18.41
N ALA A 106 2.34 6.41 -17.23
CA ALA A 106 2.73 5.80 -15.97
C ALA A 106 1.92 4.51 -15.71
N THR A 107 2.62 3.39 -15.72
CA THR A 107 2.03 2.04 -15.63
C THR A 107 2.79 1.12 -14.68
N GLU A 108 3.91 1.58 -14.12
CA GLU A 108 4.84 0.78 -13.34
C GLU A 108 4.83 1.25 -11.88
N ILE A 109 4.41 0.38 -11.00
CA ILE A 109 4.31 0.61 -9.56
C ILE A 109 5.46 -0.13 -8.91
N THR A 110 6.44 0.60 -8.37
CA THR A 110 7.65 0.03 -7.74
C THR A 110 7.57 0.16 -6.23
N PHE A 111 7.84 -0.93 -5.52
CA PHE A 111 7.86 -0.99 -4.08
C PHE A 111 9.26 -0.66 -3.54
N SER A 112 9.38 0.30 -2.63
CA SER A 112 10.67 0.63 -2.00
C SER A 112 11.09 -0.40 -0.96
N GLU A 113 10.14 -1.11 -0.38
CA GLU A 113 10.34 -1.99 0.77
C GLU A 113 9.78 -3.39 0.52
N THR A 114 10.51 -4.40 0.97
CA THR A 114 10.00 -5.77 1.07
C THR A 114 8.85 -5.82 2.07
N GLY A 115 7.80 -6.60 1.79
CA GLY A 115 6.70 -6.72 2.73
C GLY A 115 5.49 -7.43 2.16
N VAL A 116 4.46 -7.49 3.01
CA VAL A 116 3.13 -7.98 2.65
C VAL A 116 2.21 -6.77 2.46
N TYR A 117 1.57 -6.71 1.31
CA TYR A 117 0.73 -5.58 0.91
C TYR A 117 -0.71 -6.03 0.64
N LEU A 118 -1.65 -5.18 1.02
CA LEU A 118 -3.04 -5.23 0.56
C LEU A 118 -3.17 -4.37 -0.70
N LEU A 119 -3.76 -4.95 -1.72
CA LEU A 119 -4.16 -4.26 -2.94
C LEU A 119 -5.68 -4.27 -3.02
N ALA A 120 -6.29 -3.10 -3.12
CA ALA A 120 -7.72 -2.93 -3.39
C ALA A 120 -7.90 -2.29 -4.77
N PHE A 121 -8.42 -3.06 -5.70
CA PHE A 121 -8.66 -2.68 -7.09
C PHE A 121 -10.14 -2.48 -7.34
N SER A 122 -10.49 -1.43 -8.09
CA SER A 122 -11.84 -1.20 -8.61
C SER A 122 -11.76 -0.58 -10.00
N ALA A 123 -12.59 -1.06 -10.92
CA ALA A 123 -12.72 -0.53 -12.27
C ALA A 123 -14.18 -0.40 -12.67
N GLN A 124 -14.54 0.72 -13.30
CA GLN A 124 -15.84 0.92 -13.92
C GLN A 124 -15.75 0.43 -15.36
N ILE A 125 -16.43 -0.66 -15.68
CA ILE A 125 -16.47 -1.24 -17.02
C ILE A 125 -17.77 -0.86 -17.73
N SER A 126 -17.67 -0.60 -19.04
CA SER A 126 -18.81 -0.27 -19.89
C SER A 126 -18.65 -0.93 -21.25
N SER A 127 -19.77 -1.18 -21.93
CA SER A 127 -19.78 -1.73 -23.29
C SER A 127 -20.86 -1.05 -24.13
N THR A 128 -20.49 -0.71 -25.36
CA THR A 128 -21.41 -0.24 -26.40
C THR A 128 -21.78 -1.34 -27.38
N SER A 129 -21.43 -2.59 -27.10
CA SER A 129 -21.77 -3.74 -27.94
C SER A 129 -23.13 -4.35 -27.55
N GLY A 130 -23.93 -4.68 -28.53
CA GLY A 130 -25.13 -5.52 -28.36
C GLY A 130 -24.79 -7.00 -28.04
N SER A 131 -23.54 -7.40 -28.18
CA SER A 131 -23.04 -8.74 -27.90
C SER A 131 -22.32 -8.79 -26.57
N THR A 132 -22.16 -9.99 -26.05
CA THR A 132 -21.40 -10.25 -24.82
C THR A 132 -19.95 -9.76 -24.92
N VAL A 133 -19.54 -8.97 -23.93
CA VAL A 133 -18.16 -8.47 -23.78
C VAL A 133 -17.58 -8.93 -22.46
N THR A 134 -16.46 -9.64 -22.51
CA THR A 134 -15.76 -10.15 -21.32
C THR A 134 -14.52 -9.32 -21.06
N PHE A 135 -14.41 -8.83 -19.84
CA PHE A 135 -13.25 -8.11 -19.31
C PHE A 135 -12.42 -9.05 -18.41
N ARG A 136 -11.11 -8.91 -18.47
CA ARG A 136 -10.15 -9.61 -17.61
C ARG A 136 -9.19 -8.61 -17.03
N PHE A 137 -8.90 -8.74 -15.72
CA PHE A 137 -7.91 -7.94 -15.00
C PHE A 137 -7.02 -8.86 -14.19
N TRP A 138 -5.71 -8.59 -14.18
CA TRP A 138 -4.77 -9.36 -13.39
C TRP A 138 -3.52 -8.54 -13.05
N PRO A 139 -2.86 -8.84 -11.93
CA PRO A 139 -1.56 -8.27 -11.62
C PRO A 139 -0.46 -8.98 -12.40
N ARG A 140 0.55 -8.20 -12.80
CA ARG A 140 1.81 -8.69 -13.39
C ARG A 140 2.94 -8.14 -12.53
N VAL A 141 3.79 -9.02 -12.02
CA VAL A 141 4.93 -8.65 -11.18
C VAL A 141 6.22 -8.99 -11.91
N ASN A 142 7.13 -8.03 -12.05
CA ASN A 142 8.40 -8.17 -12.75
C ASN A 142 8.25 -8.81 -14.15
N GLY A 143 7.22 -8.41 -14.89
CA GLY A 143 6.93 -8.93 -16.23
C GLY A 143 6.20 -10.28 -16.28
N THR A 144 5.96 -10.95 -15.14
CA THR A 144 5.30 -12.24 -15.05
C THR A 144 3.87 -12.10 -14.52
N ASP A 145 2.91 -12.71 -15.22
CA ASP A 145 1.50 -12.69 -14.82
C ASP A 145 1.28 -13.54 -13.55
N ALA A 146 0.66 -12.95 -12.54
CA ALA A 146 0.40 -13.65 -11.28
C ALA A 146 -0.73 -14.69 -11.44
N THR A 147 -0.42 -15.93 -11.10
CA THR A 147 -1.39 -17.04 -11.14
C THR A 147 -2.49 -16.84 -10.09
N GLY A 148 -3.74 -17.14 -10.46
CA GLY A 148 -4.89 -17.02 -9.57
C GLY A 148 -5.34 -15.58 -9.29
N GLY A 149 -4.67 -14.57 -9.86
CA GLY A 149 -4.96 -13.14 -9.66
C GLY A 149 -6.03 -12.56 -10.60
N THR A 150 -6.52 -13.30 -11.58
CA THR A 150 -7.41 -12.78 -12.62
C THR A 150 -8.84 -12.58 -12.11
N ILE A 151 -9.38 -11.39 -12.39
CA ILE A 151 -10.81 -11.08 -12.29
C ILE A 151 -11.40 -11.24 -13.69
N VAL A 152 -12.55 -11.86 -13.79
CA VAL A 152 -13.32 -11.96 -15.05
C VAL A 152 -14.71 -11.37 -14.80
N ALA A 153 -15.11 -10.44 -15.66
CA ALA A 153 -16.43 -9.85 -15.62
C ALA A 153 -17.02 -9.81 -17.04
N THR A 154 -18.32 -9.96 -17.18
CA THR A 154 -18.99 -10.04 -18.47
C THR A 154 -20.20 -9.12 -18.49
N LEU A 155 -20.30 -8.30 -19.56
CA LEU A 155 -21.47 -7.48 -19.87
C LEU A 155 -22.21 -8.11 -21.05
N HIS A 156 -23.53 -8.13 -20.98
CA HIS A 156 -24.39 -8.83 -21.95
C HIS A 156 -25.27 -7.89 -22.78
N GLN A 157 -25.22 -6.58 -22.56
CA GLN A 157 -26.10 -5.60 -23.18
C GLN A 157 -25.33 -4.41 -23.75
N ASN A 158 -25.90 -3.76 -24.74
CA ASN A 158 -25.49 -2.45 -25.20
C ASN A 158 -25.70 -1.41 -24.09
N ASP A 159 -24.77 -0.47 -23.96
CA ASP A 159 -24.75 0.58 -22.93
C ASP A 159 -24.80 0.07 -21.47
N ALA A 160 -24.45 -1.21 -21.27
CA ALA A 160 -24.28 -1.75 -19.94
C ALA A 160 -23.01 -1.22 -19.28
N SER A 161 -23.11 -0.93 -17.99
CA SER A 161 -21.96 -0.59 -17.16
C SER A 161 -22.07 -1.23 -15.78
N THR A 162 -20.93 -1.54 -15.17
CA THR A 162 -20.85 -2.04 -13.79
C THR A 162 -19.48 -1.76 -13.20
N VAL A 163 -19.38 -1.94 -11.89
CA VAL A 163 -18.10 -1.84 -11.18
C VAL A 163 -17.61 -3.25 -10.86
N VAL A 164 -16.36 -3.53 -11.19
CA VAL A 164 -15.65 -4.74 -10.75
C VAL A 164 -14.64 -4.36 -9.70
N SER A 165 -14.54 -5.15 -8.63
CA SER A 165 -13.58 -4.90 -7.57
C SER A 165 -13.01 -6.20 -7.01
N ARG A 166 -11.78 -6.11 -6.50
CA ARG A 166 -11.11 -7.20 -5.80
C ARG A 166 -10.08 -6.67 -4.83
N ASN A 167 -10.00 -7.32 -3.68
CA ASN A 167 -8.89 -7.18 -2.75
C ASN A 167 -7.98 -8.39 -2.85
N ALA A 168 -6.67 -8.16 -2.79
CA ALA A 168 -5.66 -9.21 -2.78
C ALA A 168 -4.58 -8.87 -1.76
N ILE A 169 -4.04 -9.90 -1.11
CA ILE A 169 -2.86 -9.79 -0.26
C ILE A 169 -1.73 -10.53 -0.97
N PHE A 170 -0.57 -9.89 -1.08
CA PHE A 170 0.58 -10.45 -1.77
C PHE A 170 1.88 -10.00 -1.12
N THR A 171 2.94 -10.76 -1.32
CA THR A 171 4.28 -10.45 -0.84
C THR A 171 5.10 -9.94 -2.01
N VAL A 172 5.87 -8.87 -1.78
CA VAL A 172 6.84 -8.31 -2.73
C VAL A 172 8.19 -8.13 -2.07
N ALA A 173 9.23 -8.16 -2.86
CA ALA A 173 10.56 -7.69 -2.49
C ALA A 173 10.72 -6.20 -2.82
N ALA A 174 11.69 -5.55 -2.17
CA ALA A 174 12.08 -4.19 -2.55
C ALA A 174 12.50 -4.16 -4.02
N ASN A 175 12.08 -3.11 -4.74
CA ASN A 175 12.25 -2.89 -6.18
C ASN A 175 11.42 -3.82 -7.09
N ASP A 176 10.52 -4.65 -6.55
CA ASP A 176 9.54 -5.32 -7.40
C ASP A 176 8.64 -4.32 -8.11
N VAL A 177 8.33 -4.60 -9.38
CA VAL A 177 7.49 -3.76 -10.24
C VAL A 177 6.16 -4.45 -10.49
N LEU A 178 5.08 -3.83 -10.05
CA LEU A 178 3.70 -4.27 -10.30
C LEU A 178 3.12 -3.47 -11.47
N ASN A 179 2.51 -4.17 -12.43
CA ASN A 179 1.61 -3.60 -13.42
C ASN A 179 0.20 -4.17 -13.19
N VAL A 180 -0.82 -3.35 -13.34
CA VAL A 180 -2.20 -3.82 -13.46
C VAL A 180 -2.51 -4.00 -14.93
N MET A 181 -2.81 -5.23 -15.30
CA MET A 181 -3.11 -5.63 -16.68
C MET A 181 -4.60 -5.76 -16.89
N TRP A 182 -5.04 -5.48 -18.10
CA TRP A 182 -6.40 -5.76 -18.51
C TRP A 182 -6.47 -6.22 -19.97
N ALA A 183 -7.55 -6.90 -20.30
CA ALA A 183 -7.91 -7.28 -21.66
C ALA A 183 -9.42 -7.34 -21.78
N VAL A 184 -9.91 -7.17 -23.01
CA VAL A 184 -11.34 -7.24 -23.33
C VAL A 184 -11.56 -8.09 -24.58
N SER A 185 -12.64 -8.84 -24.61
CA SER A 185 -12.96 -9.72 -25.75
C SER A 185 -13.44 -8.97 -26.98
N ASN A 186 -13.89 -7.73 -26.82
CA ASN A 186 -14.37 -6.87 -27.90
C ASN A 186 -14.01 -5.41 -27.58
N THR A 187 -13.44 -4.69 -28.54
CA THR A 187 -13.01 -3.27 -28.43
C THR A 187 -14.14 -2.29 -28.16
N ALA A 188 -15.41 -2.69 -28.26
CA ALA A 188 -16.55 -1.92 -27.77
C ALA A 188 -16.63 -1.86 -26.24
N GLY A 189 -15.82 -2.65 -25.52
CA GLY A 189 -15.65 -2.57 -24.07
C GLY A 189 -14.60 -1.55 -23.69
N SER A 190 -14.87 -0.76 -22.65
CA SER A 190 -13.99 0.27 -22.14
C SER A 190 -14.00 0.33 -20.60
N LEU A 191 -12.94 0.89 -20.01
CA LEU A 191 -12.95 1.34 -18.63
C LEU A 191 -13.44 2.79 -18.64
N LYS A 192 -14.56 3.08 -17.97
CA LYS A 192 -15.33 4.31 -18.15
C LYS A 192 -15.16 5.27 -16.98
N ALA A 193 -14.67 6.46 -17.24
CA ALA A 193 -14.72 7.57 -16.29
C ALA A 193 -16.05 8.32 -16.45
N HIS A 194 -16.53 8.90 -15.35
CA HIS A 194 -17.75 9.72 -15.39
C HIS A 194 -17.42 11.16 -15.01
N ALA A 195 -17.89 12.10 -15.83
CA ALA A 195 -17.77 13.51 -15.55
C ALA A 195 -18.61 13.92 -14.32
N ALA A 196 -18.21 15.01 -13.67
CA ALA A 196 -19.02 15.60 -12.61
C ALA A 196 -20.39 16.03 -13.15
N THR A 197 -21.40 15.87 -12.32
CA THR A 197 -22.78 16.34 -12.57
C THR A 197 -23.15 17.43 -11.55
N ALA A 198 -24.36 17.98 -11.66
CA ALA A 198 -24.84 18.99 -10.71
C ALA A 198 -24.98 18.45 -9.27
N PHE A 199 -25.05 17.14 -9.09
CA PHE A 199 -25.29 16.47 -7.79
C PHE A 199 -24.21 15.47 -7.37
N ALA A 200 -23.22 15.20 -8.23
CA ALA A 200 -22.15 14.23 -7.92
C ALA A 200 -20.81 14.67 -8.53
N PRO A 201 -19.67 14.45 -7.81
CA PRO A 201 -18.34 14.68 -8.37
C PRO A 201 -18.02 13.71 -9.51
N ALA A 202 -16.95 14.00 -10.26
CA ALA A 202 -16.40 13.09 -11.26
C ALA A 202 -15.92 11.79 -10.62
N SER A 203 -16.04 10.68 -11.36
CA SER A 203 -15.59 9.36 -10.91
C SER A 203 -14.53 8.80 -11.87
N PRO A 204 -13.37 8.33 -11.36
CA PRO A 204 -12.32 7.75 -12.18
C PRO A 204 -12.77 6.40 -12.78
N SER A 205 -12.19 6.04 -13.93
CA SER A 205 -12.45 4.74 -14.56
C SER A 205 -11.82 3.57 -13.78
N VAL A 206 -10.70 3.83 -13.09
CA VAL A 206 -10.00 2.85 -12.25
C VAL A 206 -9.52 3.53 -10.98
N THR A 207 -9.64 2.82 -9.86
CA THR A 207 -8.96 3.15 -8.59
C THR A 207 -8.14 1.96 -8.12
N LEU A 208 -6.98 2.24 -7.57
CA LEU A 208 -6.10 1.26 -6.97
C LEU A 208 -5.55 1.82 -5.67
N GLN A 209 -5.76 1.10 -4.59
CA GLN A 209 -5.15 1.39 -3.30
C GLN A 209 -4.19 0.27 -2.92
N ILE A 210 -3.03 0.64 -2.45
CA ILE A 210 -2.01 -0.29 -1.97
C ILE A 210 -1.63 0.14 -0.57
N THR A 211 -1.57 -0.80 0.36
CA THR A 211 -1.20 -0.53 1.75
C THR A 211 -0.31 -1.65 2.26
N ARG A 212 0.84 -1.30 2.82
CA ARG A 212 1.73 -2.26 3.48
C ARG A 212 1.09 -2.74 4.78
N LEU A 213 0.99 -4.03 4.96
CA LEU A 213 0.42 -4.66 6.15
C LEU A 213 1.49 -5.04 7.17
N ARG A 214 2.68 -5.42 6.67
CA ARG A 214 3.84 -5.82 7.49
C ARG A 214 5.12 -5.85 6.65
N ALA A 215 6.25 -5.72 7.34
CA ALA A 215 7.59 -5.99 6.82
C ALA A 215 7.82 -7.50 6.56
#